data_8dad7c4dcb113478f34f3018a4bb44f9
#
_entry.id   8dad7c4dcb113478f34f3018a4bb44f9
#
_cell.length_a   1.000
_cell.length_b   1.000
_cell.length_c   1.000
_cell.angle_alpha   90.00
_cell.angle_beta   90.00
_cell.angle_gamma   90.00
#
_symmetry.space_group_name_H-M   'P 1'
#
loop_
_entity.id
_entity.type
_entity.pdbx_description
1 polymer ?
#
loop_
_entity_poly.entity_id
_entity_poly.type
_entity_poly.pdbx_seq_one_letter_code
_entity_poly.pdbx_strand_id
1 'polypeptide(L)'
;HKMDPDVILQGAIFEIITTDVNNVPIPASVFEEFDLMPGNRNFNYKKMIYPFGRRVNHWHKDASVPDMSRTETKMWFFYVAKRWIDMGLEAIHFGQVEIMDDRDRNHIHWRDVMARIRSYAKKHARRSIVLCDAHVPSGGIVHDGKLMFDLHSFPSRPKSLKGQPHKAILEKGFSDSIYGRSAGGVTPSGWSCESLPYIVEIDNFGNSDHAG
;
A
#
# COMPACT_ATOMS: atom_id res chain seq x y z
N HIS A 1 -7.48 -10.64 -18.52
CA HIS A 1 -8.80 -10.13 -18.96
C HIS A 1 -9.30 -10.67 -20.30
N LYS A 2 -8.44 -11.19 -21.17
CA LYS A 2 -8.91 -11.84 -22.43
C LYS A 2 -9.61 -13.17 -22.17
N MET A 3 -9.21 -13.89 -21.11
CA MET A 3 -9.80 -15.20 -20.76
C MET A 3 -10.97 -15.06 -19.78
N ASP A 4 -10.87 -14.11 -18.84
CA ASP A 4 -11.92 -13.83 -17.87
C ASP A 4 -11.98 -12.31 -17.61
N PRO A 5 -13.03 -11.62 -18.09
CA PRO A 5 -13.18 -10.19 -17.91
C PRO A 5 -13.54 -9.79 -16.48
N ASP A 6 -13.95 -10.73 -15.63
CA ASP A 6 -14.37 -10.45 -14.26
C ASP A 6 -13.23 -10.57 -13.23
N VAL A 7 -12.09 -11.13 -13.64
CA VAL A 7 -10.89 -11.17 -12.80
C VAL A 7 -10.38 -9.76 -12.51
N ILE A 8 -10.20 -9.48 -11.24
CA ILE A 8 -9.54 -8.25 -10.74
C ILE A 8 -8.06 -8.56 -10.54
N LEU A 9 -7.21 -7.83 -11.25
CA LEU A 9 -5.76 -7.90 -11.07
C LEU A 9 -5.34 -6.87 -10.04
N GLN A 10 -4.53 -7.29 -9.06
CA GLN A 10 -4.00 -6.45 -8.00
C GLN A 10 -2.49 -6.27 -8.16
N GLY A 11 -2.02 -5.05 -7.98
CA GLY A 11 -0.61 -4.68 -7.80
C GLY A 11 -0.34 -4.27 -6.37
N ALA A 12 0.93 -4.11 -6.01
CA ALA A 12 1.31 -3.65 -4.68
C ALA A 12 2.28 -2.46 -4.74
N ILE A 13 2.17 -1.59 -3.73
CA ILE A 13 3.09 -0.48 -3.45
C ILE A 13 3.40 -0.57 -1.96
N PHE A 14 4.50 -1.22 -1.63
CA PHE A 14 4.84 -1.49 -0.23
C PHE A 14 5.50 -0.29 0.47
N GLU A 15 5.58 -0.40 1.77
CA GLU A 15 6.23 0.54 2.70
C GLU A 15 7.77 0.48 2.65
N ILE A 16 8.31 0.25 1.47
CA ILE A 16 9.75 0.17 1.24
C ILE A 16 10.15 1.08 0.08
N ILE A 17 11.20 1.83 0.28
CA ILE A 17 11.86 2.61 -0.75
C ILE A 17 13.35 2.31 -0.75
N THR A 18 13.92 2.05 -1.92
CA THR A 18 15.36 1.80 -2.09
C THR A 18 16.05 2.92 -2.86
N THR A 19 17.36 2.93 -2.82
CA THR A 19 18.16 3.89 -3.60
C THR A 19 17.96 3.78 -5.12
N ASP A 20 17.37 2.69 -5.60
CA ASP A 20 17.08 2.45 -7.03
C ASP A 20 16.14 3.50 -7.62
N VAL A 21 15.29 4.14 -6.79
CA VAL A 21 14.42 5.22 -7.26
C VAL A 21 15.20 6.39 -7.87
N ASN A 22 16.48 6.55 -7.49
CA ASN A 22 17.33 7.58 -8.07
C ASN A 22 17.58 7.37 -9.57
N ASN A 23 17.30 6.19 -10.10
CA ASN A 23 17.44 5.83 -11.51
C ASN A 23 16.13 5.97 -12.29
N VAL A 24 15.03 6.34 -11.64
CA VAL A 24 13.70 6.43 -12.25
C VAL A 24 13.36 7.88 -12.58
N PRO A 25 13.21 8.24 -13.88
CA PRO A 25 12.83 9.59 -14.26
C PRO A 25 11.39 9.91 -13.85
N ILE A 26 11.15 11.14 -13.45
CA ILE A 26 9.80 11.62 -13.11
C ILE A 26 9.13 12.12 -14.39
N PRO A 27 7.99 11.51 -14.81
CA PRO A 27 7.24 12.02 -15.95
C PRO A 27 6.66 13.41 -15.71
N ALA A 28 6.52 14.21 -16.77
CA ALA A 28 5.91 15.55 -16.67
C ALA A 28 4.53 15.53 -16.01
N SER A 29 3.69 14.55 -16.37
CA SER A 29 2.36 14.38 -15.80
C SER A 29 2.33 14.13 -14.29
N VAL A 30 3.43 13.63 -13.69
CA VAL A 30 3.53 13.47 -12.24
C VAL A 30 3.86 14.81 -11.58
N PHE A 31 4.69 15.65 -12.18
CA PHE A 31 4.91 17.02 -11.70
C PHE A 31 3.61 17.84 -11.75
N GLU A 32 2.91 17.79 -12.87
CA GLU A 32 1.66 18.50 -13.10
C GLU A 32 0.58 18.11 -12.09
N GLU A 33 0.46 16.81 -11.77
CA GLU A 33 -0.49 16.31 -10.77
C GLU A 33 -0.25 16.90 -9.38
N PHE A 34 0.98 17.29 -9.05
CA PHE A 34 1.36 17.90 -7.77
C PHE A 34 1.57 19.43 -7.87
N ASP A 35 1.05 20.07 -8.91
CA ASP A 35 1.16 21.51 -9.15
C ASP A 35 2.63 22.01 -9.17
N LEU A 36 3.53 21.16 -9.68
CA LEU A 36 4.96 21.44 -9.80
C LEU A 36 5.34 21.67 -11.26
N MET A 37 6.28 22.57 -11.49
CA MET A 37 6.84 22.75 -12.83
C MET A 37 7.58 21.46 -13.27
N PRO A 38 7.26 20.93 -14.47
CA PRO A 38 7.99 19.80 -15.02
C PRO A 38 9.49 20.07 -15.11
N GLY A 39 10.28 19.09 -14.71
CA GLY A 39 11.73 19.17 -14.72
C GLY A 39 12.35 17.86 -15.22
N ASN A 40 13.54 17.95 -15.80
CA ASN A 40 14.30 16.78 -16.23
C ASN A 40 15.14 16.23 -15.07
N ARG A 41 14.52 15.46 -14.20
CA ARG A 41 15.18 14.81 -13.06
C ARG A 41 14.54 13.46 -12.71
N ASN A 42 15.30 12.65 -12.01
CA ASN A 42 14.82 11.41 -11.40
C ASN A 42 14.20 11.67 -10.02
N PHE A 43 13.50 10.68 -9.52
CA PHE A 43 13.13 10.62 -8.10
C PHE A 43 14.39 10.68 -7.22
N ASN A 44 14.20 11.05 -5.96
CA ASN A 44 15.32 11.21 -5.04
C ASN A 44 15.02 10.51 -3.71
N TYR A 45 15.71 9.41 -3.45
CA TYR A 45 15.58 8.61 -2.23
C TYR A 45 15.66 9.46 -0.95
N LYS A 46 16.66 10.39 -0.86
CA LYS A 46 16.84 11.22 0.33
C LYS A 46 15.68 12.18 0.59
N LYS A 47 14.90 12.50 -0.44
CA LYS A 47 13.69 13.34 -0.31
C LYS A 47 12.45 12.55 0.11
N MET A 48 12.52 11.22 0.15
CA MET A 48 11.41 10.34 0.50
C MET A 48 11.47 9.83 1.93
N ILE A 49 12.67 9.72 2.50
CA ILE A 49 12.88 9.09 3.80
C ILE A 49 12.62 10.05 4.96
N TYR A 50 12.36 9.48 6.13
CA TYR A 50 12.21 10.23 7.37
C TYR A 50 13.48 11.01 7.72
N PRO A 51 13.35 12.23 8.28
CA PRO A 51 14.49 13.00 8.75
C PRO A 51 15.12 12.35 10.00
N PHE A 52 16.35 12.74 10.28
CA PHE A 52 17.09 12.32 11.48
C PHE A 52 17.31 10.81 11.61
N GLY A 53 17.35 10.09 10.48
CA GLY A 53 17.64 8.66 10.46
C GLY A 53 16.50 7.74 10.93
N ARG A 54 15.31 8.29 11.25
CA ARG A 54 14.16 7.48 11.64
C ARG A 54 13.77 6.54 10.50
N ARG A 55 13.58 5.25 10.79
CA ARG A 55 13.21 4.20 9.82
C ARG A 55 14.10 4.11 8.58
N VAL A 56 15.29 4.72 8.62
CA VAL A 56 16.30 4.57 7.57
C VAL A 56 16.94 3.19 7.71
N ASN A 57 17.11 2.48 6.59
CA ASN A 57 17.58 1.09 6.57
C ASN A 57 16.73 0.15 7.44
N HIS A 58 15.45 0.43 7.57
CA HIS A 58 14.54 -0.33 8.40
C HIS A 58 14.44 -1.80 7.97
N TRP A 59 14.41 -2.04 6.68
CA TRP A 59 14.30 -3.38 6.12
C TRP A 59 15.67 -4.03 5.91
N HIS A 60 16.58 -3.30 5.29
CA HIS A 60 17.97 -3.67 5.10
C HIS A 60 18.75 -2.43 4.64
N LYS A 61 20.06 -2.57 4.42
CA LYS A 61 20.90 -1.47 3.90
C LYS A 61 20.30 -0.90 2.62
N ASP A 62 20.21 0.42 2.55
CA ASP A 62 19.65 1.19 1.42
C ASP A 62 18.15 0.94 1.13
N ALA A 63 17.44 0.33 2.09
CA ALA A 63 16.00 0.08 2.03
C ALA A 63 15.30 0.61 3.29
N SER A 64 14.51 1.65 3.12
CA SER A 64 13.91 2.43 4.20
C SER A 64 12.40 2.49 4.10
N VAL A 65 11.74 2.81 5.20
CA VAL A 65 10.31 3.17 5.18
C VAL A 65 10.20 4.62 4.67
N PRO A 66 9.39 4.86 3.62
CA PRO A 66 9.17 6.22 3.13
C PRO A 66 8.29 7.04 4.09
N ASP A 67 8.56 8.34 4.18
CA ASP A 67 7.76 9.32 4.92
C ASP A 67 6.67 9.89 4.01
N MET A 68 5.41 9.57 4.24
CA MET A 68 4.29 10.03 3.42
C MET A 68 4.08 11.55 3.47
N SER A 69 4.60 12.23 4.47
CA SER A 69 4.56 13.71 4.54
C SER A 69 5.44 14.39 3.47
N ARG A 70 6.30 13.63 2.79
CA ARG A 70 7.21 14.16 1.76
C ARG A 70 6.51 14.18 0.40
N THR A 71 6.55 15.31 -0.27
CA THR A 71 6.01 15.46 -1.63
C THR A 71 6.61 14.43 -2.59
N GLU A 72 7.91 14.16 -2.50
CA GLU A 72 8.60 13.18 -3.34
C GLU A 72 8.04 11.75 -3.12
N THR A 73 7.70 11.38 -1.87
CA THR A 73 7.05 10.09 -1.56
C THR A 73 5.66 10.03 -2.18
N LYS A 74 4.87 11.08 -2.01
CA LYS A 74 3.51 11.15 -2.60
C LYS A 74 3.56 11.03 -4.13
N MET A 75 4.50 11.71 -4.78
CA MET A 75 4.73 11.62 -6.22
C MET A 75 5.09 10.19 -6.65
N TRP A 76 5.93 9.49 -5.87
CA TRP A 76 6.31 8.11 -6.15
C TRP A 76 5.12 7.15 -6.05
N PHE A 77 4.34 7.23 -4.98
CA PHE A 77 3.16 6.39 -4.80
C PHE A 77 2.13 6.62 -5.90
N PHE A 78 1.88 7.88 -6.25
CA PHE A 78 1.01 8.22 -7.36
C PHE A 78 1.56 7.68 -8.70
N TYR A 79 2.86 7.84 -8.96
CA TYR A 79 3.49 7.35 -10.18
C TYR A 79 3.35 5.84 -10.34
N VAL A 80 3.62 5.08 -9.29
CA VAL A 80 3.50 3.61 -9.34
C VAL A 80 2.03 3.20 -9.51
N ALA A 81 1.12 3.81 -8.74
CA ALA A 81 -0.31 3.55 -8.85
C ALA A 81 -0.85 3.87 -10.26
N LYS A 82 -0.45 5.03 -10.82
CA LYS A 82 -0.77 5.39 -12.20
C LYS A 82 -0.33 4.31 -13.18
N ARG A 83 0.89 3.80 -13.04
CA ARG A 83 1.40 2.74 -13.92
C ARG A 83 0.60 1.45 -13.79
N TRP A 84 0.21 1.04 -12.57
CA TRP A 84 -0.66 -0.12 -12.38
C TRP A 84 -2.02 0.06 -13.06
N ILE A 85 -2.64 1.22 -12.90
CA ILE A 85 -3.92 1.54 -13.55
C ILE A 85 -3.78 1.53 -15.08
N ASP A 86 -2.74 2.14 -15.63
CA ASP A 86 -2.47 2.18 -17.07
C ASP A 86 -2.24 0.77 -17.66
N MET A 87 -1.72 -0.16 -16.88
CA MET A 87 -1.56 -1.58 -17.26
C MET A 87 -2.84 -2.40 -17.10
N GLY A 88 -3.92 -1.80 -16.59
CA GLY A 88 -5.22 -2.46 -16.41
C GLY A 88 -5.41 -3.18 -15.08
N LEU A 89 -4.56 -2.91 -14.08
CA LEU A 89 -4.82 -3.37 -12.72
C LEU A 89 -5.95 -2.55 -12.10
N GLU A 90 -6.82 -3.21 -11.37
CA GLU A 90 -8.03 -2.65 -10.77
C GLU A 90 -8.03 -2.68 -9.25
N ALA A 91 -6.96 -3.22 -8.65
CA ALA A 91 -6.74 -3.18 -7.21
C ALA A 91 -5.28 -2.87 -6.89
N ILE A 92 -5.04 -2.17 -5.78
CA ILE A 92 -3.72 -1.81 -5.29
C ILE A 92 -3.64 -2.06 -3.78
N HIS A 93 -2.66 -2.87 -3.39
CA HIS A 93 -2.28 -3.10 -2.01
C HIS A 93 -1.19 -2.11 -1.58
N PHE A 94 -1.35 -1.45 -0.42
CA PHE A 94 -0.44 -0.40 0.05
C PHE A 94 0.46 -0.81 1.24
N GLY A 95 0.54 -2.08 1.57
CA GLY A 95 1.37 -2.56 2.68
C GLY A 95 1.02 -1.94 4.04
N GLN A 96 2.02 -1.70 4.87
CA GLN A 96 1.87 -1.18 6.23
C GLN A 96 1.80 0.36 6.23
N VAL A 97 0.64 0.91 5.98
CA VAL A 97 0.45 2.36 5.80
C VAL A 97 0.74 3.17 7.06
N GLU A 98 0.50 2.62 8.24
CA GLU A 98 0.66 3.35 9.51
C GLU A 98 2.12 3.65 9.83
N ILE A 99 3.07 2.81 9.42
CA ILE A 99 4.50 3.09 9.64
C ILE A 99 5.06 4.18 8.72
N MET A 100 4.37 4.49 7.63
CA MET A 100 4.70 5.56 6.69
C MET A 100 4.09 6.90 7.11
N ASP A 101 3.25 6.91 8.16
CA ASP A 101 2.40 8.02 8.55
C ASP A 101 2.70 8.55 9.97
N ASP A 102 3.87 8.22 10.49
CA ASP A 102 4.32 8.56 11.84
C ASP A 102 4.21 10.05 12.20
N ARG A 103 4.08 10.93 11.21
CA ARG A 103 4.07 12.39 11.35
C ARG A 103 2.75 13.04 10.95
N ASP A 104 1.76 12.23 10.59
CA ASP A 104 0.46 12.71 10.12
C ASP A 104 -0.70 12.17 10.97
N ARG A 105 -1.01 12.85 12.06
CA ARG A 105 -2.04 12.43 13.02
C ARG A 105 -3.44 12.30 12.42
N ASN A 106 -3.71 13.02 11.32
CA ASN A 106 -5.01 13.06 10.66
C ASN A 106 -4.98 12.37 9.30
N HIS A 107 -3.89 11.70 8.97
CA HIS A 107 -3.67 11.01 7.70
C HIS A 107 -3.91 11.89 6.46
N ILE A 108 -3.62 13.22 6.58
CA ILE A 108 -3.91 14.18 5.52
C ILE A 108 -3.06 13.90 4.27
N HIS A 109 -1.83 13.41 4.47
CA HIS A 109 -0.93 13.11 3.35
C HIS A 109 -1.36 11.85 2.61
N TRP A 110 -1.80 10.82 3.34
CA TRP A 110 -2.41 9.63 2.74
C TRP A 110 -3.70 9.97 2.01
N ARG A 111 -4.57 10.78 2.62
CA ARG A 111 -5.83 11.21 2.00
C ARG A 111 -5.59 11.96 0.69
N ASP A 112 -4.59 12.84 0.64
CA ASP A 112 -4.19 13.56 -0.58
C ASP A 112 -3.78 12.57 -1.69
N VAL A 113 -2.83 11.67 -1.40
CA VAL A 113 -2.38 10.68 -2.38
C VAL A 113 -3.51 9.78 -2.87
N MET A 114 -4.33 9.26 -1.95
CA MET A 114 -5.45 8.38 -2.30
C MET A 114 -6.51 9.09 -3.12
N ALA A 115 -6.77 10.37 -2.85
CA ALA A 115 -7.69 11.19 -3.66
C ALA A 115 -7.18 11.35 -5.09
N ARG A 116 -5.89 11.63 -5.28
CA ARG A 116 -5.25 11.74 -6.60
C ARG A 116 -5.29 10.42 -7.36
N ILE A 117 -4.94 9.31 -6.73
CA ILE A 117 -4.98 7.98 -7.34
C ILE A 117 -6.40 7.64 -7.80
N ARG A 118 -7.41 7.86 -6.97
CA ARG A 118 -8.80 7.59 -7.32
C ARG A 118 -9.33 8.53 -8.40
N SER A 119 -8.94 9.80 -8.37
CA SER A 119 -9.27 10.77 -9.44
C SER A 119 -8.69 10.32 -10.78
N TYR A 120 -7.46 9.81 -10.77
CA TYR A 120 -6.82 9.24 -11.95
C TYR A 120 -7.57 7.98 -12.42
N ALA A 121 -7.86 7.04 -11.52
CA ALA A 121 -8.58 5.81 -11.83
C ALA A 121 -9.97 6.06 -12.43
N LYS A 122 -10.68 7.05 -11.93
CA LYS A 122 -12.01 7.44 -12.47
C LYS A 122 -11.97 7.76 -13.96
N LYS A 123 -10.84 8.26 -14.47
CA LYS A 123 -10.68 8.65 -15.88
C LYS A 123 -10.02 7.57 -16.72
N HIS A 124 -9.19 6.71 -16.12
CA HIS A 124 -8.27 5.82 -16.86
C HIS A 124 -8.45 4.33 -16.56
N ALA A 125 -9.01 3.97 -15.40
CA ALA A 125 -9.23 2.57 -15.06
C ALA A 125 -10.39 1.98 -15.87
N ARG A 126 -10.28 0.70 -16.20
CA ARG A 126 -11.26 -0.07 -16.99
C ARG A 126 -12.69 0.03 -16.46
N ARG A 127 -12.87 0.03 -15.14
CA ARG A 127 -14.18 0.17 -14.46
C ARG A 127 -14.36 1.54 -13.80
N SER A 128 -13.54 2.52 -14.15
CA SER A 128 -13.52 3.87 -13.57
C SER A 128 -13.34 3.91 -12.06
N ILE A 129 -12.86 2.84 -11.45
CA ILE A 129 -12.53 2.70 -10.03
C ILE A 129 -11.22 1.95 -9.86
N VAL A 130 -10.60 2.10 -8.70
CA VAL A 130 -9.53 1.25 -8.21
C VAL A 130 -9.83 0.87 -6.77
N LEU A 131 -9.87 -0.42 -6.47
CA LEU A 131 -9.99 -0.94 -5.11
C LEU A 131 -8.65 -0.80 -4.40
N CYS A 132 -8.67 -0.35 -3.16
CA CYS A 132 -7.46 -0.16 -2.39
C CYS A 132 -7.56 -0.86 -1.05
N ASP A 133 -6.53 -1.58 -0.67
CA ASP A 133 -6.39 -2.23 0.62
C ASP A 133 -5.02 -1.95 1.24
N ALA A 134 -4.92 -2.17 2.54
CA ALA A 134 -3.69 -1.98 3.29
C ALA A 134 -3.70 -2.76 4.60
N HIS A 135 -2.51 -2.95 5.17
CA HIS A 135 -2.33 -3.39 6.55
C HIS A 135 -2.57 -2.20 7.49
N VAL A 136 -3.64 -2.29 8.28
CA VAL A 136 -4.03 -1.24 9.24
C VAL A 136 -4.26 -1.85 10.61
N PRO A 137 -3.20 -2.13 11.38
CA PRO A 137 -3.28 -2.78 12.70
C PRO A 137 -4.13 -2.04 13.72
N SER A 138 -4.25 -0.71 13.61
CA SER A 138 -5.16 0.09 14.46
C SER A 138 -6.64 -0.22 14.27
N GLY A 139 -7.01 -0.97 13.23
CA GLY A 139 -8.38 -1.37 12.91
C GLY A 139 -9.05 -0.51 11.85
N GLY A 140 -8.44 0.56 11.38
CA GLY A 140 -8.96 1.34 10.26
C GLY A 140 -8.71 2.84 10.35
N ILE A 141 -8.49 3.44 9.20
CA ILE A 141 -8.37 4.89 9.05
C ILE A 141 -9.72 5.42 8.58
N VAL A 142 -10.42 6.11 9.47
CA VAL A 142 -11.76 6.65 9.23
C VAL A 142 -11.73 8.17 9.43
N HIS A 143 -12.35 8.91 8.52
CA HIS A 143 -12.53 10.34 8.64
C HIS A 143 -13.97 10.72 8.23
N ASP A 144 -14.70 11.36 9.13
CA ASP A 144 -16.11 11.76 8.93
C ASP A 144 -16.99 10.58 8.44
N GLY A 145 -16.84 9.40 9.04
CA GLY A 145 -17.58 8.19 8.68
C GLY A 145 -17.18 7.55 7.36
N LYS A 146 -16.15 8.06 6.68
CA LYS A 146 -15.61 7.51 5.43
C LYS A 146 -14.30 6.78 5.71
N LEU A 147 -14.23 5.54 5.24
CA LEU A 147 -13.04 4.72 5.29
C LEU A 147 -12.02 5.19 4.25
N MET A 148 -10.73 5.03 4.54
CA MET A 148 -9.67 5.35 3.60
C MET A 148 -9.48 4.25 2.56
N PHE A 149 -9.71 3.00 2.94
CA PHE A 149 -9.51 1.82 2.10
C PHE A 149 -10.84 1.10 1.85
N ASP A 150 -10.87 0.30 0.79
CA ASP A 150 -12.04 -0.50 0.40
C ASP A 150 -12.06 -1.85 1.12
N LEU A 151 -10.88 -2.35 1.52
CA LEU A 151 -10.65 -3.58 2.25
C LEU A 151 -9.43 -3.38 3.16
N HIS A 152 -9.29 -4.22 4.19
CA HIS A 152 -8.03 -4.37 4.90
C HIS A 152 -7.35 -5.67 4.51
N SER A 153 -6.03 -5.70 4.58
CA SER A 153 -5.24 -6.91 4.41
C SER A 153 -4.83 -7.46 5.76
N PHE A 154 -4.80 -8.78 5.85
CA PHE A 154 -4.31 -9.50 7.00
C PHE A 154 -3.27 -10.52 6.55
N PRO A 155 -1.99 -10.37 6.90
CA PRO A 155 -0.97 -11.33 6.57
C PRO A 155 -1.10 -12.55 7.48
N SER A 156 -1.52 -13.66 6.92
CA SER A 156 -1.52 -14.95 7.60
C SER A 156 -0.22 -15.68 7.27
N ARG A 157 0.55 -16.00 8.28
CA ARG A 157 1.81 -16.76 8.14
C ARG A 157 1.61 -18.18 8.63
N PRO A 158 1.38 -19.16 7.72
CA PRO A 158 1.23 -20.53 8.12
C PRO A 158 2.48 -21.03 8.86
N LYS A 159 2.29 -21.67 10.00
CA LYS A 159 3.36 -22.28 10.78
C LYS A 159 3.75 -23.61 10.18
N SER A 160 4.98 -23.76 9.76
CA SER A 160 5.50 -25.01 9.22
C SER A 160 5.54 -26.11 10.28
N LEU A 161 5.22 -27.33 9.86
CA LEU A 161 5.31 -28.49 10.74
C LEU A 161 6.72 -29.09 10.67
N LYS A 162 7.33 -29.29 11.83
CA LYS A 162 8.67 -29.89 11.93
C LYS A 162 8.70 -31.26 11.25
N GLY A 163 9.66 -31.46 10.36
CA GLY A 163 9.81 -32.70 9.60
C GLY A 163 8.79 -32.91 8.46
N GLN A 164 7.93 -31.93 8.18
CA GLN A 164 6.95 -31.99 7.10
C GLN A 164 6.97 -30.69 6.25
N PRO A 165 8.01 -30.49 5.43
CA PRO A 165 8.28 -29.20 4.78
C PRO A 165 7.16 -28.71 3.84
N HIS A 166 6.28 -29.61 3.40
CA HIS A 166 5.14 -29.29 2.53
C HIS A 166 3.82 -29.13 3.28
N LYS A 167 3.84 -29.13 4.61
CA LYS A 167 2.64 -28.98 5.44
C LYS A 167 2.80 -27.83 6.42
N ALA A 168 1.73 -27.09 6.60
CA ALA A 168 1.63 -26.02 7.57
C ALA A 168 0.26 -26.00 8.23
N ILE A 169 0.15 -25.29 9.33
CA ILE A 169 -1.12 -25.03 10.02
C ILE A 169 -1.28 -23.52 10.19
N LEU A 170 -2.52 -23.07 10.23
CA LEU A 170 -2.89 -21.75 10.69
C LEU A 170 -3.09 -21.81 12.20
N GLU A 171 -2.21 -21.18 12.95
CA GLU A 171 -2.27 -21.18 14.41
C GLU A 171 -2.76 -19.81 14.90
N LYS A 172 -3.86 -19.82 15.65
CA LYS A 172 -4.39 -18.59 16.25
C LYS A 172 -3.35 -17.98 17.21
N GLY A 173 -3.10 -16.69 17.03
CA GLY A 173 -2.11 -15.98 17.83
C GLY A 173 -0.68 -16.08 17.28
N PHE A 174 -0.50 -16.80 16.18
CA PHE A 174 0.77 -16.82 15.47
C PHE A 174 0.81 -15.70 14.42
N SER A 175 1.90 -14.97 14.36
CA SER A 175 2.11 -13.80 13.52
C SER A 175 1.19 -12.60 13.84
N ASP A 176 0.77 -11.83 12.85
CA ASP A 176 0.03 -10.56 13.01
C ASP A 176 -1.45 -10.73 13.41
N SER A 177 -1.80 -11.82 14.03
CA SER A 177 -3.14 -12.13 14.57
C SER A 177 -3.63 -11.15 15.67
N ILE A 178 -2.86 -10.11 15.94
CA ILE A 178 -3.26 -8.96 16.75
C ILE A 178 -4.31 -8.08 16.08
N TYR A 179 -4.54 -8.23 14.78
CA TYR A 179 -5.56 -7.48 14.08
C TYR A 179 -6.95 -7.86 14.62
N GLY A 180 -7.60 -6.87 15.18
CA GLY A 180 -8.93 -7.03 15.73
C GLY A 180 -10.03 -6.77 14.70
N ARG A 181 -11.23 -6.51 15.20
CA ARG A 181 -12.35 -6.09 14.37
C ARG A 181 -12.05 -4.75 13.72
N SER A 182 -12.22 -4.66 12.39
CA SER A 182 -12.07 -3.41 11.66
C SER A 182 -13.15 -2.41 11.99
N ALA A 183 -12.83 -1.14 11.87
CA ALA A 183 -13.81 -0.06 11.88
C ALA A 183 -14.79 -0.19 10.71
N GLY A 184 -16.00 0.32 10.90
CA GLY A 184 -17.00 0.46 9.86
C GLY A 184 -17.06 1.87 9.30
N GLY A 185 -17.81 2.01 8.20
CA GLY A 185 -18.01 3.29 7.53
C GLY A 185 -18.43 3.11 6.08
N VAL A 186 -18.36 4.21 5.33
CA VAL A 186 -18.56 4.19 3.87
C VAL A 186 -17.21 4.04 3.20
N THR A 187 -17.06 3.03 2.35
CA THR A 187 -15.82 2.83 1.58
C THR A 187 -15.70 3.83 0.44
N PRO A 188 -14.49 4.06 -0.06
CA PRO A 188 -14.28 4.92 -1.23
C PRO A 188 -15.02 4.46 -2.50
N SER A 189 -15.26 3.16 -2.63
CA SER A 189 -16.06 2.59 -3.73
C SER A 189 -17.57 2.68 -3.52
N GLY A 190 -18.03 3.26 -2.37
CA GLY A 190 -19.43 3.67 -2.16
C GLY A 190 -20.32 2.64 -1.44
N TRP A 191 -19.79 1.53 -0.93
CA TRP A 191 -20.54 0.61 -0.09
C TRP A 191 -20.30 0.85 1.40
N SER A 192 -21.27 0.51 2.24
CA SER A 192 -21.22 0.71 3.69
C SER A 192 -21.08 -0.63 4.42
N CYS A 193 -20.34 -0.63 5.51
CA CYS A 193 -20.16 -1.81 6.37
C CYS A 193 -20.04 -1.39 7.84
N GLU A 194 -20.45 -2.30 8.74
CA GLU A 194 -20.23 -2.14 10.18
C GLU A 194 -18.79 -2.47 10.59
N SER A 195 -18.12 -3.29 9.79
CA SER A 195 -16.72 -3.67 9.96
C SER A 195 -16.15 -3.98 8.58
N LEU A 196 -15.09 -3.29 8.20
CA LEU A 196 -14.45 -3.49 6.91
C LEU A 196 -13.87 -4.93 6.82
N PRO A 197 -14.19 -5.69 5.77
CA PRO A 197 -13.68 -7.05 5.64
C PRO A 197 -12.18 -7.09 5.35
N TYR A 198 -11.57 -8.20 5.73
CA TYR A 198 -10.16 -8.48 5.46
C TYR A 198 -9.99 -9.35 4.21
N ILE A 199 -8.98 -9.02 3.42
CA ILE A 199 -8.33 -9.95 2.49
C ILE A 199 -7.26 -10.69 3.30
N VAL A 200 -7.38 -12.01 3.38
CA VAL A 200 -6.37 -12.83 4.06
C VAL A 200 -5.31 -13.24 3.06
N GLU A 201 -4.11 -12.80 3.30
CA GLU A 201 -2.93 -13.14 2.50
C GLU A 201 -2.20 -14.33 3.13
N ILE A 202 -1.76 -15.27 2.32
CA ILE A 202 -0.83 -16.33 2.77
C ILE A 202 0.58 -15.82 2.52
N ASP A 203 1.23 -15.37 3.60
CA ASP A 203 2.52 -14.72 3.53
C ASP A 203 3.65 -15.66 3.96
N ASN A 204 4.78 -15.60 3.26
CA ASN A 204 6.04 -16.32 3.56
C ASN A 204 5.91 -17.85 3.70
N PHE A 205 4.86 -18.47 3.18
CA PHE A 205 4.76 -19.92 3.20
C PHE A 205 5.80 -20.57 2.28
N GLY A 206 6.49 -21.60 2.81
CA GLY A 206 7.56 -22.30 2.07
C GLY A 206 8.95 -21.66 2.16
N ASN A 207 9.09 -20.53 2.86
CA ASN A 207 10.37 -19.88 3.14
C ASN A 207 10.80 -20.10 4.61
N SER A 208 10.35 -21.20 5.20
CA SER A 208 10.36 -21.45 6.63
C SER A 208 11.71 -21.84 7.22
N ASP A 209 12.72 -22.14 6.41
CA ASP A 209 14.05 -22.49 6.92
C ASP A 209 14.77 -21.31 7.58
N HIS A 210 14.20 -20.11 7.47
CA HIS A 210 14.76 -18.88 8.04
C HIS A 210 13.75 -18.06 8.85
N ALA A 211 12.52 -18.52 8.99
CA ALA A 211 11.52 -17.91 9.84
C ALA A 211 11.62 -18.53 11.24
N GLY A 212 12.66 -18.15 11.95
CA GLY A 212 12.88 -18.42 13.36
C GLY A 212 12.56 -17.22 14.19
#